data_fe0e94dc95962ec5343e18edbaf5ecfd
#
_entry.id   fe0e94dc95962ec5343e18edbaf5ecfd
#
_cell.length_a   1.000
_cell.length_b   1.000
_cell.length_c   1.000
_cell.angle_alpha   90.00
_cell.angle_beta   90.00
_cell.angle_gamma   90.00
#
_symmetry.space_group_name_H-M   'P 1'
#
loop_
_entity.id
_entity.type
_entity.pdbx_description
1 polymer ?
#
loop_
_entity_poly.entity_id
_entity_poly.type
_entity_poly.pdbx_seq_one_letter_code
_entity_poly.pdbx_strand_id
1 'polypeptide(L)'
;MPTFEFIAFDADDTLWHSERLYADAQKRFAQLLANYHDPEWINDRLYQTETRNIQHFGYGIKAFALSLIETAIELTERRISSQEIQEIVGWAKQMLNAEVELLPQVSQIIPRLASQYPLMVITKGDLLDQEMKIRKSGLENYFQHIEIVSQKTLETYGKLFKKYSITPSRFLMVGNSLPSDILPILKLGGSAVHIPYEITWLHETAEQPPIDQTGYHQLETIGQLPPLLERITQNKE
;
A
#
# COMPACT_ATOMS: atom_id res chain seq x y z
N MET A 1 17.11 -21.05 -16.06
CA MET A 1 17.16 -19.64 -15.56
C MET A 1 15.91 -19.39 -14.74
N PRO A 2 15.92 -18.53 -13.70
CA PRO A 2 14.71 -18.26 -12.95
C PRO A 2 13.61 -17.72 -13.86
N THR A 3 12.37 -18.16 -13.62
CA THR A 3 11.18 -17.78 -14.42
C THR A 3 10.94 -16.27 -14.39
N PHE A 4 11.24 -15.62 -13.27
CA PHE A 4 11.12 -14.17 -13.07
C PHE A 4 12.49 -13.50 -12.89
N GLU A 5 12.67 -12.34 -13.54
CA GLU A 5 13.82 -11.47 -13.34
C GLU A 5 13.73 -10.73 -12.01
N PHE A 6 12.53 -10.32 -11.65
CA PHE A 6 12.19 -9.73 -10.36
C PHE A 6 10.83 -10.18 -9.87
N ILE A 7 10.74 -10.39 -8.56
CA ILE A 7 9.49 -10.46 -7.83
C ILE A 7 9.41 -9.18 -6.98
N ALA A 8 8.44 -8.33 -7.28
CA ALA A 8 8.21 -7.09 -6.55
C ALA A 8 7.07 -7.25 -5.57
N PHE A 9 7.17 -6.58 -4.44
CA PHE A 9 6.16 -6.53 -3.40
C PHE A 9 5.72 -5.10 -3.17
N ASP A 10 4.42 -4.88 -3.05
CA ASP A 10 3.91 -3.76 -2.32
C ASP A 10 4.29 -3.91 -0.84
N ALA A 11 4.19 -2.82 -0.06
CA ALA A 11 4.62 -2.81 1.32
C ALA A 11 3.45 -2.77 2.31
N ASP A 12 2.71 -1.66 2.34
CA ASP A 12 1.59 -1.43 3.27
C ASP A 12 0.45 -2.41 2.98
N ASP A 13 0.00 -3.14 3.98
CA ASP A 13 -1.07 -4.15 3.89
C ASP A 13 -0.78 -5.33 2.94
N THR A 14 0.51 -5.45 2.53
CA THR A 14 1.06 -6.60 1.81
C THR A 14 2.16 -7.29 2.63
N LEU A 15 3.09 -6.53 3.20
CA LEU A 15 4.17 -7.02 4.05
C LEU A 15 3.94 -6.74 5.54
N TRP A 16 3.25 -5.66 5.88
CA TRP A 16 2.93 -5.25 7.26
C TRP A 16 1.60 -4.52 7.33
N HIS A 17 1.01 -4.48 8.51
CA HIS A 17 -0.23 -3.77 8.78
C HIS A 17 -0.02 -2.25 8.69
N SER A 18 -0.88 -1.56 7.96
CA SER A 18 -0.88 -0.10 7.81
C SER A 18 -2.28 0.50 7.95
N GLU A 19 -3.28 0.02 7.21
CA GLU A 19 -4.62 0.59 7.14
C GLU A 19 -5.34 0.61 8.50
N ARG A 20 -4.99 -0.31 9.41
CA ARG A 20 -5.52 -0.31 10.79
C ARG A 20 -5.21 0.99 11.53
N LEU A 21 -4.03 1.61 11.30
CA LEU A 21 -3.66 2.88 11.95
C LEU A 21 -4.55 4.02 11.45
N TYR A 22 -4.86 4.04 10.16
CA TYR A 22 -5.76 5.03 9.56
C TYR A 22 -7.19 4.84 10.07
N ALA A 23 -7.69 3.61 10.09
CA ALA A 23 -9.02 3.30 10.61
C ALA A 23 -9.20 3.71 12.09
N ASP A 24 -8.19 3.48 12.93
CA ASP A 24 -8.19 3.93 14.32
C ASP A 24 -8.20 5.46 14.44
N ALA A 25 -7.41 6.16 13.63
CA ALA A 25 -7.39 7.61 13.61
C ALA A 25 -8.72 8.20 13.10
N GLN A 26 -9.33 7.62 12.06
CA GLN A 26 -10.66 8.00 11.56
C GLN A 26 -11.75 7.85 12.65
N LYS A 27 -11.70 6.73 13.38
CA LYS A 27 -12.64 6.50 14.51
C LYS A 27 -12.49 7.57 15.60
N ARG A 28 -11.26 7.91 16.00
CA ARG A 28 -10.99 8.99 16.96
C ARG A 28 -11.46 10.34 16.42
N PHE A 29 -11.26 10.58 15.14
CA PHE A 29 -11.68 11.81 14.47
C PHE A 29 -13.21 11.96 14.47
N ALA A 30 -13.94 10.90 14.15
CA ALA A 30 -15.38 10.90 14.23
C ALA A 30 -15.89 11.16 15.67
N GLN A 31 -15.21 10.60 16.68
CA GLN A 31 -15.51 10.87 18.09
C GLN A 31 -15.23 12.33 18.49
N LEU A 32 -14.11 12.92 18.02
CA LEU A 32 -13.77 14.32 18.28
C LEU A 32 -14.85 15.27 17.77
N LEU A 33 -15.43 14.98 16.61
CA LEU A 33 -16.43 15.82 15.96
C LEU A 33 -17.88 15.40 16.22
N ALA A 34 -18.13 14.44 17.10
CA ALA A 34 -19.47 13.86 17.35
C ALA A 34 -20.53 14.88 17.82
N ASN A 35 -20.11 16.02 18.41
CA ASN A 35 -21.00 17.09 18.80
C ASN A 35 -21.45 17.99 17.62
N TYR A 36 -20.83 17.87 16.46
CA TYR A 36 -21.10 18.68 15.28
C TYR A 36 -21.90 17.90 14.21
N HIS A 37 -21.50 16.66 13.94
CA HIS A 37 -22.09 15.82 12.89
C HIS A 37 -22.07 14.34 13.27
N ASP A 38 -22.87 13.54 12.55
CA ASP A 38 -22.84 12.09 12.67
C ASP A 38 -21.55 11.50 12.02
N PRO A 39 -21.16 10.28 12.44
CA PRO A 39 -19.92 9.64 11.96
C PRO A 39 -19.87 9.40 10.46
N GLU A 40 -21.02 9.07 9.82
CA GLU A 40 -21.04 8.80 8.36
C GLU A 40 -20.75 10.08 7.58
N TRP A 41 -21.38 11.19 7.98
CA TRP A 41 -21.11 12.50 7.38
C TRP A 41 -19.66 12.94 7.55
N ILE A 42 -19.09 12.78 8.75
CA ILE A 42 -17.70 13.10 9.04
C ILE A 42 -16.75 12.31 8.12
N ASN A 43 -16.98 10.99 8.00
CA ASN A 43 -16.16 10.13 7.17
C ASN A 43 -16.28 10.45 5.67
N ASP A 44 -17.49 10.75 5.18
CA ASP A 44 -17.70 11.15 3.79
C ASP A 44 -16.97 12.46 3.46
N ARG A 45 -17.07 13.47 4.35
CA ARG A 45 -16.36 14.74 4.18
C ARG A 45 -14.85 14.58 4.24
N LEU A 46 -14.35 13.74 5.15
CA LEU A 46 -12.93 13.41 5.21
C LEU A 46 -12.46 12.77 3.90
N TYR A 47 -13.18 11.76 3.40
CA TYR A 47 -12.87 11.12 2.14
C TYR A 47 -12.80 12.10 0.96
N GLN A 48 -13.76 13.03 0.87
CA GLN A 48 -13.76 14.08 -0.15
C GLN A 48 -12.54 15.01 -0.01
N THR A 49 -12.16 15.35 1.22
CA THR A 49 -10.99 16.20 1.49
C THR A 49 -9.70 15.46 1.13
N GLU A 50 -9.55 14.20 1.51
CA GLU A 50 -8.40 13.36 1.12
C GLU A 50 -8.28 13.29 -0.40
N THR A 51 -9.39 13.04 -1.11
CA THR A 51 -9.42 12.98 -2.58
C THR A 51 -8.87 14.26 -3.23
N ARG A 52 -9.25 15.43 -2.71
CA ARG A 52 -8.72 16.71 -3.18
C ARG A 52 -7.24 16.87 -2.84
N ASN A 53 -6.86 16.47 -1.64
CA ASN A 53 -5.53 16.70 -1.07
C ASN A 53 -4.45 15.78 -1.63
N ILE A 54 -4.80 14.59 -2.13
CA ILE A 54 -3.86 13.68 -2.81
C ILE A 54 -3.11 14.39 -3.95
N GLN A 55 -3.77 15.29 -4.69
CA GLN A 55 -3.14 16.02 -5.79
C GLN A 55 -2.06 17.01 -5.32
N HIS A 56 -2.17 17.50 -4.09
CA HIS A 56 -1.28 18.53 -3.51
C HIS A 56 -0.22 17.93 -2.59
N PHE A 57 -0.60 16.96 -1.76
CA PHE A 57 0.25 16.44 -0.69
C PHE A 57 0.66 14.97 -0.91
N GLY A 58 0.10 14.30 -1.93
CA GLY A 58 0.34 12.88 -2.15
C GLY A 58 -0.34 11.98 -1.12
N TYR A 59 0.24 10.81 -0.92
CA TYR A 59 -0.24 9.80 0.03
C TYR A 59 0.58 9.83 1.33
N GLY A 60 0.04 9.20 2.39
CA GLY A 60 0.73 8.96 3.65
C GLY A 60 0.19 9.76 4.82
N ILE A 61 0.73 9.49 6.00
CA ILE A 61 0.23 9.99 7.29
C ILE A 61 0.21 11.52 7.36
N LYS A 62 1.20 12.19 6.76
CA LYS A 62 1.26 13.66 6.78
C LYS A 62 0.13 14.29 5.96
N ALA A 63 -0.13 13.77 4.76
CA ALA A 63 -1.24 14.21 3.92
C ALA A 63 -2.59 13.92 4.58
N PHE A 64 -2.73 12.75 5.19
CA PHE A 64 -3.90 12.37 5.96
C PHE A 64 -4.15 13.32 7.14
N ALA A 65 -3.12 13.66 7.93
CA ALA A 65 -3.23 14.60 9.05
C ALA A 65 -3.68 15.99 8.60
N LEU A 66 -3.17 16.47 7.46
CA LEU A 66 -3.61 17.75 6.88
C LEU A 66 -5.09 17.68 6.47
N SER A 67 -5.53 16.55 5.92
CA SER A 67 -6.93 16.34 5.54
C SER A 67 -7.85 16.28 6.77
N LEU A 68 -7.42 15.65 7.86
CA LEU A 68 -8.14 15.67 9.14
C LEU A 68 -8.31 17.09 9.66
N ILE A 69 -7.24 17.89 9.67
CA ILE A 69 -7.27 19.28 10.15
C ILE A 69 -8.19 20.14 9.27
N GLU A 70 -8.06 20.04 7.95
CA GLU A 70 -8.90 20.81 7.01
C GLU A 70 -10.38 20.44 7.17
N THR A 71 -10.71 19.16 7.24
CA THR A 71 -12.08 18.68 7.46
C THR A 71 -12.63 19.14 8.79
N ALA A 72 -11.83 19.13 9.86
CA ALA A 72 -12.25 19.58 11.18
C ALA A 72 -12.55 21.10 11.18
N ILE A 73 -11.72 21.91 10.53
CA ILE A 73 -11.96 23.35 10.39
C ILE A 73 -13.28 23.61 9.63
N GLU A 74 -13.52 22.85 8.55
CA GLU A 74 -14.75 22.97 7.75
C GLU A 74 -15.99 22.58 8.56
N LEU A 75 -15.99 21.36 9.13
CA LEU A 75 -17.17 20.81 9.82
C LEU A 75 -17.52 21.53 11.13
N THR A 76 -16.55 22.16 11.75
CA THR A 76 -16.79 22.99 12.96
C THR A 76 -17.06 24.45 12.65
N GLU A 77 -17.16 24.83 11.36
CA GLU A 77 -17.28 26.25 10.96
C GLU A 77 -16.19 27.14 11.59
N ARG A 78 -14.94 26.64 11.62
CA ARG A 78 -13.75 27.29 12.23
C ARG A 78 -13.82 27.41 13.75
N ARG A 79 -14.66 26.65 14.42
CA ARG A 79 -14.79 26.64 15.89
C ARG A 79 -13.90 25.59 16.57
N ILE A 80 -13.23 24.74 15.80
CA ILE A 80 -12.26 23.80 16.38
C ILE A 80 -11.19 24.54 17.17
N SER A 81 -10.88 24.05 18.36
CA SER A 81 -9.88 24.63 19.22
C SER A 81 -8.45 24.26 18.81
N SER A 82 -7.49 25.08 19.20
CA SER A 82 -6.07 24.75 19.02
C SER A 82 -5.65 23.47 19.75
N GLN A 83 -6.33 23.11 20.83
CA GLN A 83 -6.09 21.88 21.57
C GLN A 83 -6.53 20.66 20.75
N GLU A 84 -7.72 20.69 20.14
CA GLU A 84 -8.21 19.61 19.26
C GLU A 84 -7.32 19.45 18.01
N ILE A 85 -6.85 20.56 17.43
CA ILE A 85 -5.85 20.48 16.34
C ILE A 85 -4.55 19.82 16.84
N GLN A 86 -4.09 20.18 18.05
CA GLN A 86 -2.91 19.56 18.64
C GLN A 86 -3.08 18.05 18.87
N GLU A 87 -4.30 17.58 19.20
CA GLU A 87 -4.63 16.15 19.31
C GLU A 87 -4.48 15.45 17.96
N ILE A 88 -5.02 16.02 16.88
CA ILE A 88 -4.86 15.46 15.52
C ILE A 88 -3.38 15.35 15.13
N VAL A 89 -2.58 16.39 15.39
CA VAL A 89 -1.13 16.35 15.17
C VAL A 89 -0.46 15.28 16.03
N GLY A 90 -0.96 15.10 17.26
CA GLY A 90 -0.52 14.03 18.17
C GLY A 90 -0.75 12.63 17.59
N TRP A 91 -1.93 12.37 17.02
CA TRP A 91 -2.26 11.10 16.37
C TRP A 91 -1.33 10.82 15.17
N ALA A 92 -1.09 11.81 14.32
CA ALA A 92 -0.16 11.65 13.21
C ALA A 92 1.25 11.28 13.68
N LYS A 93 1.75 11.91 14.77
CA LYS A 93 3.04 11.54 15.37
C LYS A 93 3.03 10.13 15.94
N GLN A 94 1.93 9.69 16.57
CA GLN A 94 1.78 8.32 17.06
C GLN A 94 1.83 7.33 15.91
N MET A 95 1.11 7.58 14.80
CA MET A 95 1.12 6.73 13.59
C MET A 95 2.54 6.62 13.01
N LEU A 96 3.26 7.74 12.83
CA LEU A 96 4.63 7.76 12.30
C LEU A 96 5.63 7.02 13.19
N ASN A 97 5.39 6.97 14.51
CA ASN A 97 6.25 6.30 15.47
C ASN A 97 5.83 4.85 15.78
N ALA A 98 4.71 4.41 15.23
CA ALA A 98 4.23 3.05 15.46
C ALA A 98 5.26 1.99 15.07
N GLU A 99 5.24 0.86 15.78
CA GLU A 99 5.98 -0.33 15.39
C GLU A 99 5.44 -0.89 14.08
N VAL A 100 6.32 -1.50 13.30
CA VAL A 100 5.94 -2.16 12.04
C VAL A 100 5.63 -3.62 12.35
N GLU A 101 4.35 -3.97 12.37
CA GLU A 101 3.88 -5.32 12.58
C GLU A 101 3.77 -6.07 11.26
N LEU A 102 4.63 -7.07 11.05
CA LEU A 102 4.61 -7.88 9.82
C LEU A 102 3.32 -8.70 9.73
N LEU A 103 2.81 -8.82 8.51
CA LEU A 103 1.72 -9.75 8.22
C LEU A 103 2.15 -11.22 8.44
N PRO A 104 1.20 -12.12 8.73
CA PRO A 104 1.52 -13.52 8.99
C PRO A 104 2.39 -14.14 7.89
N GLN A 105 3.40 -14.91 8.28
CA GLN A 105 4.33 -15.64 7.42
C GLN A 105 5.32 -14.76 6.61
N VAL A 106 5.20 -13.44 6.57
CA VAL A 106 6.12 -12.55 5.83
C VAL A 106 7.56 -12.76 6.26
N SER A 107 7.83 -12.82 7.57
CA SER A 107 9.19 -13.04 8.14
C SER A 107 9.85 -14.35 7.70
N GLN A 108 9.08 -15.33 7.24
CA GLN A 108 9.57 -16.63 6.78
C GLN A 108 9.67 -16.68 5.25
N ILE A 109 8.67 -16.12 4.56
CA ILE A 109 8.55 -16.21 3.11
C ILE A 109 9.52 -15.29 2.38
N ILE A 110 9.70 -14.04 2.83
CA ILE A 110 10.58 -13.08 2.18
C ILE A 110 12.05 -13.58 2.16
N PRO A 111 12.65 -14.03 3.28
CA PRO A 111 14.01 -14.60 3.25
C PRO A 111 14.14 -15.82 2.34
N ARG A 112 13.14 -16.72 2.35
CA ARG A 112 13.11 -17.90 1.48
C ARG A 112 13.10 -17.49 0.00
N LEU A 113 12.27 -16.55 -0.39
CA LEU A 113 12.19 -16.08 -1.78
C LEU A 113 13.46 -15.34 -2.20
N ALA A 114 14.05 -14.53 -1.32
CA ALA A 114 15.29 -13.80 -1.59
C ALA A 114 16.48 -14.72 -1.90
N SER A 115 16.46 -15.97 -1.40
CA SER A 115 17.49 -16.95 -1.74
C SER A 115 17.35 -17.55 -3.15
N GLN A 116 16.21 -17.33 -3.82
CA GLN A 116 15.88 -17.93 -5.11
C GLN A 116 15.66 -16.92 -6.22
N TYR A 117 15.17 -15.73 -5.86
CA TYR A 117 14.78 -14.67 -6.79
C TYR A 117 15.31 -13.31 -6.35
N PRO A 118 15.67 -12.44 -7.30
CA PRO A 118 15.85 -11.02 -7.03
C PRO A 118 14.52 -10.39 -6.56
N LEU A 119 14.51 -9.83 -5.35
CA LEU A 119 13.32 -9.18 -4.79
C LEU A 119 13.42 -7.65 -4.87
N MET A 120 12.27 -7.01 -5.01
CA MET A 120 12.14 -5.55 -5.02
C MET A 120 10.93 -5.13 -4.20
N VAL A 121 10.98 -3.95 -3.57
CA VAL A 121 9.80 -3.27 -3.02
C VAL A 121 9.42 -2.14 -3.95
N ILE A 122 8.14 -2.04 -4.25
CA ILE A 122 7.54 -0.89 -4.93
C ILE A 122 6.36 -0.43 -4.10
N THR A 123 6.54 0.66 -3.37
CA THR A 123 5.51 1.23 -2.48
C THR A 123 5.23 2.68 -2.83
N LYS A 124 4.03 3.17 -2.47
CA LYS A 124 3.66 4.58 -2.59
C LYS A 124 3.51 5.21 -1.20
N GLY A 125 3.79 6.50 -1.10
CA GLY A 125 3.62 7.24 0.15
C GLY A 125 4.67 8.32 0.36
N ASP A 126 4.73 8.82 1.58
CA ASP A 126 5.77 9.77 2.00
C ASP A 126 7.13 9.07 2.09
N LEU A 127 8.14 9.65 1.43
CA LEU A 127 9.47 9.05 1.31
C LEU A 127 10.06 8.70 2.68
N LEU A 128 10.06 9.65 3.61
CA LEU A 128 10.67 9.45 4.93
C LEU A 128 9.94 8.37 5.74
N ASP A 129 8.61 8.37 5.68
CA ASP A 129 7.78 7.39 6.37
C ASP A 129 8.03 5.97 5.83
N GLN A 130 8.02 5.81 4.51
CA GLN A 130 8.25 4.50 3.89
C GLN A 130 9.67 3.98 4.13
N GLU A 131 10.70 4.83 4.04
CA GLU A 131 12.08 4.45 4.39
C GLU A 131 12.18 3.99 5.85
N MET A 132 11.50 4.68 6.77
CA MET A 132 11.48 4.30 8.19
C MET A 132 10.78 2.97 8.40
N LYS A 133 9.61 2.74 7.77
CA LYS A 133 8.86 1.48 7.88
C LYS A 133 9.67 0.30 7.33
N ILE A 134 10.30 0.46 6.17
CA ILE A 134 11.15 -0.58 5.56
C ILE A 134 12.30 -0.96 6.50
N ARG A 135 12.98 0.01 7.10
CA ARG A 135 14.05 -0.26 8.07
C ARG A 135 13.54 -0.95 9.35
N LYS A 136 12.45 -0.43 9.93
CA LYS A 136 11.83 -1.01 11.13
C LYS A 136 11.31 -2.44 10.91
N SER A 137 10.88 -2.77 9.68
CA SER A 137 10.41 -4.11 9.34
C SER A 137 11.49 -5.20 9.45
N GLY A 138 12.77 -4.82 9.40
CA GLY A 138 13.90 -5.74 9.32
C GLY A 138 14.04 -6.48 7.99
N LEU A 139 13.24 -6.11 6.98
CA LEU A 139 13.22 -6.79 5.67
C LEU A 139 14.13 -6.12 4.63
N GLU A 140 14.67 -4.93 4.91
CA GLU A 140 15.42 -4.10 3.94
C GLU A 140 16.49 -4.89 3.17
N ASN A 141 17.27 -5.71 3.88
CA ASN A 141 18.40 -6.45 3.31
C ASN A 141 18.01 -7.60 2.36
N TYR A 142 16.73 -7.97 2.28
CA TYR A 142 16.24 -9.00 1.35
C TYR A 142 15.87 -8.44 -0.01
N PHE A 143 15.77 -7.12 -0.15
CA PHE A 143 15.39 -6.46 -1.40
C PHE A 143 16.60 -5.85 -2.10
N GLN A 144 16.80 -6.19 -3.39
CA GLN A 144 17.84 -5.58 -4.22
C GLN A 144 17.53 -4.13 -4.55
N HIS A 145 16.25 -3.81 -4.70
CA HIS A 145 15.78 -2.47 -5.05
C HIS A 145 14.57 -2.11 -4.19
N ILE A 146 14.53 -0.86 -3.78
CA ILE A 146 13.45 -0.25 -3.03
C ILE A 146 13.05 1.01 -3.77
N GLU A 147 11.81 1.03 -4.27
CA GLU A 147 11.25 2.15 -5.00
C GLU A 147 10.05 2.72 -4.24
N ILE A 148 10.18 3.95 -3.80
CA ILE A 148 9.11 4.72 -3.17
C ILE A 148 8.62 5.71 -4.21
N VAL A 149 7.40 5.52 -4.68
CA VAL A 149 6.83 6.29 -5.79
C VAL A 149 5.63 7.13 -5.33
N SER A 150 5.36 8.22 -6.02
CA SER A 150 4.18 9.05 -5.73
C SER A 150 2.87 8.35 -6.11
N GLN A 151 2.88 7.58 -7.21
CA GLN A 151 1.72 6.81 -7.69
C GLN A 151 2.19 5.57 -8.45
N LYS A 152 1.43 4.48 -8.35
CA LYS A 152 1.66 3.21 -9.05
C LYS A 152 0.83 3.14 -10.32
N THR A 153 1.23 3.89 -11.34
CA THR A 153 0.56 3.97 -12.64
C THR A 153 1.28 3.15 -13.70
N LEU A 154 0.63 2.92 -14.85
CA LEU A 154 1.27 2.35 -16.04
C LEU A 154 2.57 3.07 -16.40
N GLU A 155 2.57 4.40 -16.34
CA GLU A 155 3.73 5.22 -16.64
C GLU A 155 4.86 4.99 -15.64
N THR A 156 4.54 4.95 -14.35
CA THR A 156 5.50 4.70 -13.26
C THR A 156 6.15 3.34 -13.44
N TYR A 157 5.37 2.28 -13.61
CA TYR A 157 5.92 0.94 -13.84
C TYR A 157 6.71 0.85 -15.14
N GLY A 158 6.26 1.50 -16.22
CA GLY A 158 7.02 1.58 -17.46
C GLY A 158 8.38 2.27 -17.31
N LYS A 159 8.49 3.30 -16.46
CA LYS A 159 9.77 3.94 -16.10
C LYS A 159 10.67 3.01 -15.30
N LEU A 160 10.11 2.27 -14.32
CA LEU A 160 10.85 1.30 -13.53
C LEU A 160 11.37 0.14 -14.38
N PHE A 161 10.55 -0.39 -15.30
CA PHE A 161 10.96 -1.44 -16.22
C PHE A 161 12.13 -0.99 -17.10
N LYS A 162 12.11 0.24 -17.60
CA LYS A 162 13.24 0.82 -18.34
C LYS A 162 14.47 1.01 -17.45
N LYS A 163 14.29 1.54 -16.23
CA LYS A 163 15.38 1.81 -15.27
C LYS A 163 16.18 0.55 -14.94
N TYR A 164 15.49 -0.57 -14.75
CA TYR A 164 16.08 -1.84 -14.34
C TYR A 164 16.23 -2.85 -15.49
N SER A 165 15.93 -2.46 -16.73
CA SER A 165 15.94 -3.33 -17.91
C SER A 165 15.09 -4.58 -17.74
N ILE A 166 13.91 -4.45 -17.11
CA ILE A 166 13.00 -5.56 -16.81
C ILE A 166 12.17 -5.90 -18.04
N THR A 167 12.13 -7.18 -18.39
CA THR A 167 11.20 -7.74 -19.38
C THR A 167 9.83 -7.94 -18.73
N PRO A 168 8.74 -7.29 -19.18
CA PRO A 168 7.45 -7.39 -18.51
C PRO A 168 6.96 -8.81 -18.23
N SER A 169 7.08 -9.73 -19.21
CA SER A 169 6.68 -11.13 -19.07
C SER A 169 7.50 -11.95 -18.04
N ARG A 170 8.58 -11.35 -17.54
CA ARG A 170 9.47 -11.92 -16.51
C ARG A 170 9.43 -11.14 -15.19
N PHE A 171 8.39 -10.34 -15.01
CA PHE A 171 8.14 -9.58 -13.80
C PHE A 171 6.87 -10.06 -13.10
N LEU A 172 6.94 -10.21 -11.78
CA LEU A 172 5.82 -10.54 -10.94
C LEU A 172 5.64 -9.46 -9.89
N MET A 173 4.44 -8.89 -9.78
CA MET A 173 4.04 -8.00 -8.69
C MET A 173 3.14 -8.74 -7.71
N VAL A 174 3.40 -8.59 -6.42
CA VAL A 174 2.57 -9.11 -5.33
C VAL A 174 2.06 -7.92 -4.53
N GLY A 175 0.75 -7.79 -4.38
CA GLY A 175 0.17 -6.66 -3.64
C GLY A 175 -1.30 -6.85 -3.30
N ASN A 176 -1.83 -5.95 -2.48
CA ASN A 176 -3.22 -5.96 -2.01
C ASN A 176 -4.15 -5.05 -2.84
N SER A 177 -3.61 -4.14 -3.63
CA SER A 177 -4.38 -3.13 -4.35
C SER A 177 -4.57 -3.50 -5.82
N LEU A 178 -5.83 -3.71 -6.24
CA LEU A 178 -6.15 -3.95 -7.65
C LEU A 178 -5.72 -2.79 -8.57
N PRO A 179 -6.07 -1.51 -8.29
CA PRO A 179 -5.71 -0.41 -9.19
C PRO A 179 -4.22 -0.05 -9.14
N SER A 180 -3.53 -0.28 -8.03
CA SER A 180 -2.12 0.11 -7.86
C SER A 180 -1.13 -1.00 -8.22
N ASP A 181 -1.41 -2.25 -7.84
CA ASP A 181 -0.44 -3.36 -7.94
C ASP A 181 -0.76 -4.32 -9.08
N ILE A 182 -2.03 -4.53 -9.38
CA ILE A 182 -2.46 -5.63 -10.23
C ILE A 182 -2.72 -5.15 -11.67
N LEU A 183 -3.70 -4.27 -11.84
CA LEU A 183 -4.17 -3.85 -13.17
C LEU A 183 -3.07 -3.20 -14.03
N PRO A 184 -2.20 -2.33 -13.49
CA PRO A 184 -1.13 -1.74 -14.30
C PRO A 184 -0.12 -2.76 -14.80
N ILE A 185 0.21 -3.78 -13.99
CA ILE A 185 1.18 -4.82 -14.33
C ILE A 185 0.63 -5.74 -15.41
N LEU A 186 -0.61 -6.18 -15.27
CA LEU A 186 -1.27 -7.02 -16.29
C LEU A 186 -1.36 -6.29 -17.64
N LYS A 187 -1.68 -4.99 -17.63
CA LYS A 187 -1.70 -4.16 -18.86
C LYS A 187 -0.32 -4.01 -19.52
N LEU A 188 0.76 -4.11 -18.75
CA LEU A 188 2.14 -4.08 -19.27
C LEU A 188 2.61 -5.47 -19.74
N GLY A 189 1.81 -6.53 -19.57
CA GLY A 189 2.17 -7.90 -19.94
C GLY A 189 3.00 -8.63 -18.88
N GLY A 190 3.04 -8.12 -17.65
CA GLY A 190 3.60 -8.79 -16.48
C GLY A 190 2.63 -9.75 -15.82
N SER A 191 3.09 -10.42 -14.77
CA SER A 191 2.25 -11.25 -13.90
C SER A 191 1.98 -10.53 -12.58
N ALA A 192 0.80 -10.77 -11.99
CA ALA A 192 0.41 -10.14 -10.75
C ALA A 192 -0.28 -11.14 -9.81
N VAL A 193 0.05 -11.05 -8.52
CA VAL A 193 -0.56 -11.82 -7.44
C VAL A 193 -1.29 -10.85 -6.53
N HIS A 194 -2.59 -10.98 -6.47
CA HIS A 194 -3.45 -10.22 -5.57
C HIS A 194 -3.62 -10.99 -4.25
N ILE A 195 -3.27 -10.37 -3.14
CA ILE A 195 -3.52 -10.85 -1.78
C ILE A 195 -4.39 -9.83 -1.09
N PRO A 196 -5.72 -9.98 -1.08
CA PRO A 196 -6.62 -9.00 -0.48
C PRO A 196 -6.31 -8.79 1.00
N TYR A 197 -6.33 -7.53 1.45
CA TYR A 197 -6.26 -7.19 2.85
C TYR A 197 -7.66 -6.98 3.44
N GLU A 198 -7.84 -7.23 4.73
CA GLU A 198 -9.16 -7.18 5.41
C GLU A 198 -9.83 -5.81 5.40
N ILE A 199 -9.02 -4.74 5.40
CA ILE A 199 -9.48 -3.35 5.32
C ILE A 199 -8.94 -2.77 4.02
N THR A 200 -9.84 -2.38 3.11
CA THR A 200 -9.43 -1.77 1.85
C THR A 200 -9.86 -0.31 1.83
N TRP A 201 -8.90 0.59 1.66
CA TRP A 201 -9.18 2.00 1.46
C TRP A 201 -9.99 2.22 0.17
N LEU A 202 -11.02 3.08 0.21
CA LEU A 202 -11.94 3.27 -0.92
C LEU A 202 -11.22 3.65 -2.22
N HIS A 203 -10.12 4.39 -2.14
CA HIS A 203 -9.29 4.76 -3.31
C HIS A 203 -8.53 3.57 -3.93
N GLU A 204 -8.44 2.43 -3.24
CA GLU A 204 -7.77 1.21 -3.69
C GLU A 204 -8.78 0.15 -4.19
N THR A 205 -10.03 0.52 -4.38
CA THR A 205 -11.05 -0.37 -4.92
C THR A 205 -11.13 -0.30 -6.44
N ALA A 206 -11.22 -1.46 -7.10
CA ALA A 206 -11.44 -1.59 -8.54
C ALA A 206 -12.17 -2.89 -8.83
N GLU A 207 -12.69 -3.01 -10.05
CA GLU A 207 -13.24 -4.28 -10.53
C GLU A 207 -12.13 -5.34 -10.63
N GLN A 208 -12.41 -6.52 -10.09
CA GLN A 208 -11.47 -7.63 -10.08
C GLN A 208 -11.30 -8.18 -11.50
N PRO A 209 -10.06 -8.47 -11.95
CA PRO A 209 -9.84 -9.17 -13.21
C PRO A 209 -10.50 -10.55 -13.23
N PRO A 210 -10.89 -11.07 -14.40
CA PRO A 210 -11.32 -12.45 -14.53
C PRO A 210 -10.27 -13.42 -13.98
N ILE A 211 -10.71 -14.47 -13.26
CA ILE A 211 -9.81 -15.45 -12.63
C ILE A 211 -8.92 -16.19 -13.65
N ASP A 212 -9.40 -16.34 -14.87
CA ASP A 212 -8.69 -16.95 -16.00
C ASP A 212 -7.84 -15.96 -16.80
N GLN A 213 -7.77 -14.69 -16.40
CA GLN A 213 -6.90 -13.72 -17.07
C GLN A 213 -5.44 -14.16 -16.97
N THR A 214 -4.77 -14.24 -18.11
CA THR A 214 -3.36 -14.61 -18.19
C THR A 214 -2.48 -13.73 -17.31
N GLY A 215 -1.67 -14.34 -16.45
CA GLY A 215 -0.76 -13.65 -15.54
C GLY A 215 -1.40 -13.13 -14.26
N TYR A 216 -2.72 -13.24 -14.10
CA TYR A 216 -3.41 -12.89 -12.85
C TYR A 216 -3.53 -14.10 -11.93
N HIS A 217 -3.20 -13.91 -10.66
CA HIS A 217 -3.38 -14.91 -9.62
C HIS A 217 -3.94 -14.25 -8.37
N GLN A 218 -4.79 -14.96 -7.64
CA GLN A 218 -5.27 -14.53 -6.33
C GLN A 218 -4.88 -15.55 -5.28
N LEU A 219 -4.38 -15.09 -4.15
CA LEU A 219 -4.03 -15.87 -2.98
C LEU A 219 -4.71 -15.28 -1.75
N GLU A 220 -4.91 -16.11 -0.74
CA GLU A 220 -5.44 -15.65 0.55
C GLU A 220 -4.33 -15.10 1.46
N THR A 221 -3.12 -15.67 1.35
CA THR A 221 -1.97 -15.29 2.16
C THR A 221 -0.67 -15.41 1.37
N ILE A 222 0.36 -14.68 1.81
CA ILE A 222 1.71 -14.75 1.22
C ILE A 222 2.34 -16.16 1.33
N GLY A 223 1.90 -16.97 2.32
CA GLY A 223 2.37 -18.35 2.49
C GLY A 223 2.06 -19.27 1.30
N GLN A 224 1.06 -18.92 0.48
CA GLN A 224 0.70 -19.65 -0.73
C GLN A 224 1.55 -19.26 -1.96
N LEU A 225 2.39 -18.22 -1.85
CA LEU A 225 3.21 -17.73 -2.97
C LEU A 225 4.28 -18.74 -3.43
N PRO A 226 5.08 -19.39 -2.55
CA PRO A 226 6.07 -20.38 -3.00
C PRO A 226 5.49 -21.53 -3.84
N PRO A 227 4.41 -22.24 -3.42
CA PRO A 227 3.83 -23.28 -4.26
C PRO A 227 3.22 -22.75 -5.57
N LEU A 228 2.75 -21.51 -5.61
CA LEU A 228 2.32 -20.88 -6.86
C LEU A 228 3.50 -20.70 -7.82
N LEU A 229 4.63 -20.18 -7.34
CA LEU A 229 5.85 -19.98 -8.14
C LEU A 229 6.39 -21.30 -8.71
N GLU A 230 6.38 -22.37 -7.92
CA GLU A 230 6.77 -23.73 -8.37
C GLU A 230 5.88 -24.19 -9.54
N ARG A 231 4.55 -24.02 -9.44
CA ARG A 231 3.60 -24.37 -10.52
C ARG A 231 3.81 -23.55 -11.80
N ILE A 232 4.04 -22.22 -11.66
CA ILE A 232 4.28 -21.34 -12.83
C ILE A 232 5.57 -21.76 -13.55
N THR A 233 6.59 -22.15 -12.80
CA THR A 233 7.88 -22.57 -13.38
C THR A 233 7.75 -23.89 -14.14
N GLN A 234 7.05 -24.87 -13.60
CA GLN A 234 6.82 -26.17 -14.24
C GLN A 234 5.99 -26.07 -15.53
N ASN A 235 5.03 -25.16 -15.60
CA ASN A 235 4.19 -24.96 -16.78
C ASN A 235 4.88 -24.20 -17.94
N LYS A 236 6.09 -23.68 -17.73
CA LYS A 236 6.88 -22.97 -18.75
C LYS A 236 8.03 -23.82 -19.32
N GLU A 237 8.26 -25.01 -18.76
CA GLU A 237 9.16 -26.04 -19.30
C GLU A 237 8.40 -26.96 -20.28
#